data_cac80feec933805244e6256af6a8d01d
#
_entry.id   cac80feec933805244e6256af6a8d01d
#
_cell.length_a   1.000
_cell.length_b   1.000
_cell.length_c   1.000
_cell.angle_alpha   90.00
_cell.angle_beta   90.00
_cell.angle_gamma   90.00
#
_symmetry.space_group_name_H-M   'P 1'
#
loop_
_entity.id
_entity.type
_entity.pdbx_description
1 polymer ?
#
loop_
_entity_poly.entity_id
_entity_poly.type
_entity_poly.pdbx_seq_one_letter_code
_entity_poly.pdbx_strand_id
1 'polypeptide(L)'
;MGVFNTLRSVVRFRTFERDRTLRSLTKVADVGDLRTLAKKRLPAGCFDYIDGAAQDEVTAAANVSAFTKYSFRPRVLRDVSSIETSTELLGGRIPFPLMIA
;
A
#
# COMPACT_ATOMS: atom_id res chain seq x y z
N MET A 1 -28.97 -23.11 -10.74
CA MET A 1 -27.65 -22.54 -10.40
C MET A 1 -27.75 -21.97 -9.00
N GLY A 2 -27.15 -22.66 -8.02
CA GLY A 2 -27.52 -22.50 -6.63
C GLY A 2 -26.80 -21.37 -5.93
N VAL A 3 -27.49 -20.75 -4.96
CA VAL A 3 -27.04 -19.72 -4.01
C VAL A 3 -25.66 -20.04 -3.38
N PHE A 4 -25.34 -21.33 -3.23
CA PHE A 4 -24.05 -21.83 -2.74
C PHE A 4 -22.83 -21.45 -3.62
N ASN A 5 -22.99 -21.34 -4.93
CA ASN A 5 -21.87 -20.96 -5.82
C ASN A 5 -21.58 -19.46 -5.71
N THR A 6 -22.62 -18.65 -5.51
CA THR A 6 -22.48 -17.19 -5.33
C THR A 6 -21.83 -16.87 -3.98
N LEU A 7 -22.19 -17.60 -2.91
CA LEU A 7 -21.54 -17.43 -1.60
C LEU A 7 -20.07 -17.81 -1.61
N ARG A 8 -19.69 -18.86 -2.36
CA ARG A 8 -18.30 -19.31 -2.47
C ARG A 8 -17.41 -18.33 -3.24
N SER A 9 -17.97 -17.52 -4.15
CA SER A 9 -17.23 -16.48 -4.87
C SER A 9 -16.99 -15.22 -4.03
N VAL A 10 -17.82 -14.96 -3.02
CA VAL A 10 -17.75 -13.79 -2.16
C VAL A 10 -16.96 -14.07 -0.87
N VAL A 11 -17.09 -15.28 -0.32
CA VAL A 11 -16.40 -15.66 0.92
C VAL A 11 -15.06 -16.30 0.57
N ARG A 12 -14.00 -15.53 0.59
CA ARG A 12 -12.64 -16.07 0.55
C ARG A 12 -12.25 -16.56 1.95
N PHE A 13 -12.28 -17.88 2.16
CA PHE A 13 -11.68 -18.45 3.37
C PHE A 13 -10.17 -18.22 3.33
N ARG A 14 -9.68 -17.46 4.30
CA ARG A 14 -8.25 -17.23 4.46
C ARG A 14 -7.59 -18.53 4.91
N THR A 15 -6.66 -19.05 4.13
CA THR A 15 -5.82 -20.18 4.53
C THR A 15 -5.08 -19.82 5.83
N PHE A 16 -4.99 -20.80 6.75
CA PHE A 16 -4.30 -20.58 8.02
C PHE A 16 -2.79 -20.42 7.77
N GLU A 17 -2.30 -19.17 7.88
CA GLU A 17 -0.88 -18.87 7.75
C GLU A 17 -0.17 -19.18 9.07
N ARG A 18 0.81 -20.08 9.01
CA ARG A 18 1.62 -20.50 10.15
C ARG A 18 2.74 -19.50 10.46
N ASP A 19 3.28 -18.85 9.44
CA ASP A 19 4.31 -17.82 9.63
C ASP A 19 3.73 -16.59 10.34
N ARG A 20 4.28 -16.31 11.52
CA ARG A 20 3.85 -15.18 12.35
C ARG A 20 4.07 -13.83 11.65
N THR A 21 5.12 -13.76 10.82
CA THR A 21 5.44 -12.55 10.04
C THR A 21 4.42 -12.34 8.93
N LEU A 22 4.20 -13.36 8.12
CA LEU A 22 3.20 -13.31 7.05
C LEU A 22 1.81 -13.03 7.61
N ARG A 23 1.44 -13.66 8.73
CA ARG A 23 0.15 -13.40 9.41
C ARG A 23 0.01 -11.93 9.83
N SER A 24 1.08 -11.28 10.32
CA SER A 24 1.00 -9.87 10.68
C SER A 24 0.92 -8.96 9.44
N LEU A 25 1.64 -9.30 8.36
CA LEU A 25 1.57 -8.56 7.09
C LEU A 25 0.20 -8.68 6.41
N THR A 26 -0.48 -9.82 6.54
CA THR A 26 -1.84 -9.96 5.99
C THR A 26 -2.90 -9.09 6.67
N LYS A 27 -2.59 -8.49 7.81
CA LYS A 27 -3.48 -7.55 8.53
C LYS A 27 -3.21 -6.09 8.17
N VAL A 28 -2.13 -5.83 7.45
CA VAL A 28 -1.73 -4.49 7.01
C VAL A 28 -2.69 -4.03 5.91
N ALA A 29 -3.31 -2.89 6.11
CA ALA A 29 -4.19 -2.26 5.13
C ALA A 29 -3.49 -1.11 4.39
N ASP A 30 -2.58 -0.41 5.06
CA ASP A 30 -1.86 0.74 4.50
C ASP A 30 -0.41 0.82 4.98
N VAL A 31 0.31 1.84 4.50
CA VAL A 31 1.73 2.09 4.86
C VAL A 31 1.88 2.49 6.33
N GLY A 32 0.88 3.15 6.93
CA GLY A 32 0.88 3.51 8.36
C GLY A 32 0.87 2.28 9.26
N ASP A 33 0.13 1.25 8.87
CA ASP A 33 0.13 -0.04 9.55
C ASP A 33 1.51 -0.71 9.50
N LEU A 34 2.20 -0.63 8.33
CA LEU A 34 3.58 -1.13 8.19
C LEU A 34 4.55 -0.39 9.10
N ARG A 35 4.45 0.94 9.17
CA ARG A 35 5.25 1.78 10.09
C ARG A 35 5.03 1.36 11.55
N THR A 36 3.78 1.16 11.94
CA THR A 36 3.41 0.70 13.29
C THR A 36 3.99 -0.69 13.58
N LEU A 37 3.96 -1.58 12.61
CA LEU A 37 4.53 -2.93 12.73
C LEU A 37 6.06 -2.89 12.82
N ALA A 38 6.71 -2.05 12.04
CA ALA A 38 8.16 -1.82 12.07
C ALA A 38 8.61 -1.29 13.44
N LYS A 39 7.90 -0.30 13.98
CA LYS A 39 8.17 0.26 15.32
C LYS A 39 8.14 -0.79 16.43
N LYS A 40 7.26 -1.80 16.32
CA LYS A 40 7.16 -2.89 17.31
C LYS A 40 8.25 -3.95 17.16
N ARG A 41 8.92 -4.02 16.02
CA ARG A 41 9.87 -5.10 15.69
C ARG A 41 11.31 -4.66 15.66
N LEU A 42 11.57 -3.42 15.30
CA LEU A 42 12.93 -2.88 15.22
C LEU A 42 13.38 -2.35 16.56
N PRO A 43 14.69 -2.44 16.87
CA PRO A 43 15.27 -1.67 17.98
C PRO A 43 15.01 -0.17 17.78
N ALA A 44 14.77 0.55 18.88
CA ALA A 44 14.38 1.96 18.84
C ALA A 44 15.30 2.82 17.97
N GLY A 45 16.62 2.74 18.18
CA GLY A 45 17.58 3.53 17.40
C GLY A 45 17.58 3.21 15.89
N CYS A 46 17.31 1.95 15.50
CA CYS A 46 17.18 1.59 14.09
C CYS A 46 15.87 2.15 13.51
N PHE A 47 14.79 2.08 14.28
CA PHE A 47 13.51 2.62 13.85
C PHE A 47 13.61 4.14 13.70
N ASP A 48 14.15 4.84 14.69
CA ASP A 48 14.27 6.30 14.70
C ASP A 48 15.15 6.81 13.54
N TYR A 49 16.22 6.05 13.19
CA TYR A 49 17.05 6.38 12.04
C TYR A 49 16.30 6.28 10.71
N ILE A 50 15.46 5.26 10.53
CA ILE A 50 14.72 5.03 9.29
C ILE A 50 13.50 5.93 9.19
N ASP A 51 12.82 6.16 10.30
CA ASP A 51 11.54 6.86 10.38
C ASP A 51 11.71 8.38 10.51
N GLY A 52 12.82 8.82 11.09
CA GLY A 52 13.12 10.23 11.33
C GLY A 52 13.52 10.97 10.06
N ALA A 53 13.37 12.29 10.11
CA ALA A 53 13.78 13.21 9.07
C ALA A 53 14.63 14.35 9.65
N ALA A 54 15.07 15.29 8.80
CA ALA A 54 15.94 16.36 9.21
C ALA A 54 15.22 17.40 10.09
N GLN A 55 15.88 17.85 11.15
CA GLN A 55 15.44 18.91 12.06
C GLN A 55 14.00 18.69 12.58
N ASP A 56 13.11 19.67 12.39
CA ASP A 56 11.72 19.65 12.88
C ASP A 56 10.77 18.83 11.97
N GLU A 57 11.31 18.06 11.04
CA GLU A 57 10.56 17.16 10.14
C GLU A 57 9.46 17.84 9.31
N VAL A 58 9.52 19.14 9.12
CA VAL A 58 8.50 19.94 8.41
C VAL A 58 8.31 19.43 6.98
N THR A 59 9.41 19.15 6.28
CA THR A 59 9.35 18.65 4.90
C THR A 59 8.77 17.25 4.83
N ALA A 60 9.11 16.38 5.77
CA ALA A 60 8.55 15.01 5.83
C ALA A 60 7.04 15.06 6.08
N ALA A 61 6.58 15.87 7.00
CA ALA A 61 5.15 16.08 7.26
C ALA A 61 4.44 16.71 6.05
N ALA A 62 5.05 17.67 5.37
CA ALA A 62 4.52 18.29 4.16
C ALA A 62 4.40 17.28 3.01
N ASN A 63 5.36 16.39 2.83
CA ASN A 63 5.33 15.33 1.82
C ASN A 63 4.15 14.38 2.04
N VAL A 64 3.90 13.97 3.28
CA VAL A 64 2.74 13.13 3.61
C VAL A 64 1.43 13.88 3.37
N SER A 65 1.33 15.12 3.84
CA SER A 65 0.12 15.92 3.69
C SER A 65 -0.18 16.32 2.25
N ALA A 66 0.82 16.35 1.36
CA ALA A 66 0.63 16.68 -0.05
C ALA A 66 -0.37 15.73 -0.75
N PHE A 67 -0.43 14.46 -0.35
CA PHE A 67 -1.38 13.49 -0.90
C PHE A 67 -2.85 13.86 -0.62
N THR A 68 -3.13 14.57 0.46
CA THR A 68 -4.50 15.01 0.78
C THR A 68 -5.07 16.07 -0.18
N LYS A 69 -4.20 16.69 -0.98
CA LYS A 69 -4.60 17.67 -2.00
C LYS A 69 -5.18 17.01 -3.26
N TYR A 70 -5.02 15.70 -3.40
CA TYR A 70 -5.51 14.94 -4.54
C TYR A 70 -6.72 14.09 -4.14
N SER A 71 -7.73 14.09 -4.97
CA SER A 71 -8.91 13.24 -4.79
C SER A 71 -9.22 12.46 -6.06
N PHE A 72 -9.62 11.22 -5.89
CA PHE A 72 -10.08 10.41 -7.01
C PHE A 72 -11.51 10.81 -7.39
N ARG A 73 -11.73 10.98 -8.69
CA ARG A 73 -13.06 11.20 -9.26
C ARG A 73 -13.48 9.95 -10.04
N PRO A 74 -14.04 8.94 -9.37
CA PRO A 74 -14.38 7.69 -10.02
C PRO A 74 -15.44 7.90 -11.09
N ARG A 75 -15.33 7.17 -12.19
CA ARG A 75 -16.35 7.11 -13.24
C ARG A 75 -17.02 5.75 -13.16
N VAL A 76 -18.34 5.75 -13.09
CA VAL A 76 -19.15 4.53 -13.13
C VAL A 76 -19.36 4.05 -14.57
N LEU A 77 -19.71 2.77 -14.73
CA LEU A 77 -19.99 2.14 -16.04
C LEU A 77 -18.82 2.22 -17.04
N ARG A 78 -17.59 2.22 -16.55
CA ARG A 78 -16.38 2.09 -17.37
C ARG A 78 -15.87 0.67 -17.28
N ASP A 79 -15.53 0.09 -18.42
CA ASP A 79 -14.82 -1.17 -18.46
C ASP A 79 -13.40 -0.97 -17.90
N VAL A 80 -13.08 -1.76 -16.87
CA VAL A 80 -11.77 -1.79 -16.18
C VAL A 80 -11.14 -3.18 -16.25
N SER A 81 -11.55 -4.01 -17.20
CA SER A 81 -11.00 -5.35 -17.40
C SER A 81 -9.53 -5.34 -17.82
N SER A 82 -9.10 -4.25 -18.46
CA SER A 82 -7.69 -4.02 -18.82
C SER A 82 -7.25 -2.65 -18.30
N ILE A 83 -6.25 -2.66 -17.42
CA ILE A 83 -5.68 -1.45 -16.82
C ILE A 83 -4.28 -1.25 -17.36
N GLU A 84 -4.03 -0.11 -18.00
CA GLU A 84 -2.73 0.31 -18.49
C GLU A 84 -2.19 1.43 -17.61
N THR A 85 -1.11 1.16 -16.87
CA THR A 85 -0.46 2.11 -15.96
C THR A 85 0.92 2.52 -16.43
N SER A 86 1.40 2.00 -17.56
CA SER A 86 2.73 2.31 -18.05
C SER A 86 2.87 3.77 -18.48
N THR A 87 4.06 4.31 -18.33
CA THR A 87 4.42 5.66 -18.75
C THR A 87 5.83 5.69 -19.32
N GLU A 88 6.16 6.75 -20.03
CA GLU A 88 7.52 6.98 -20.49
C GLU A 88 8.29 7.85 -19.49
N LEU A 89 9.47 7.42 -19.13
CA LEU A 89 10.38 8.15 -18.27
C LEU A 89 11.82 8.05 -18.79
N LEU A 90 12.46 9.20 -18.99
CA LEU A 90 13.86 9.31 -19.46
C LEU A 90 14.13 8.48 -20.74
N GLY A 91 13.17 8.44 -21.66
CA GLY A 91 13.28 7.70 -22.92
C GLY A 91 13.04 6.18 -22.80
N GLY A 92 12.63 5.69 -21.63
CA GLY A 92 12.26 4.30 -21.40
C GLY A 92 10.82 4.15 -20.89
N ARG A 93 10.15 3.08 -21.32
CA ARG A 93 8.81 2.74 -20.84
C ARG A 93 8.91 2.01 -19.51
N ILE A 94 8.23 2.50 -18.49
CA ILE A 94 8.09 1.85 -17.18
C ILE A 94 6.64 1.35 -17.00
N PRO A 95 6.43 0.15 -16.46
CA PRO A 95 5.09 -0.45 -16.35
C PRO A 95 4.19 0.26 -15.32
N PHE A 96 4.79 0.97 -14.37
CA PHE A 96 4.07 1.68 -13.31
C PHE A 96 4.82 2.98 -12.95
N PRO A 97 4.12 4.13 -12.84
CA PRO A 97 4.75 5.45 -12.64
C PRO A 97 5.19 5.66 -11.17
N LEU A 98 5.97 4.74 -10.62
CA LEU A 98 6.53 4.81 -9.27
C LEU A 98 8.01 4.46 -9.30
N MET A 99 8.81 5.32 -8.68
CA MET A 99 10.23 5.08 -8.46
C MET A 99 10.55 5.29 -6.99
N ILE A 100 11.38 4.41 -6.46
CA ILE A 100 11.93 4.51 -5.10
C ILE A 100 13.38 4.99 -5.25
N ALA A 101 13.70 6.08 -4.58
CA ALA A 101 15.05 6.61 -4.54
C ALA A 101 15.96 5.71 -3.68
#